data_43560de410d48ca178a12b16af1f3afd
#
_entry.id   43560de410d48ca178a12b16af1f3afd
#
_cell.length_a   1.000
_cell.length_b   1.000
_cell.length_c   1.000
_cell.angle_alpha   90.00
_cell.angle_beta   90.00
_cell.angle_gamma   90.00
#
_symmetry.space_group_name_H-M   'P 1'
#
loop_
_entity.id
_entity.type
_entity.pdbx_description
1 polymer ?
#
loop_
_entity_poly.entity_id
_entity_poly.type
_entity_poly.pdbx_seq_one_letter_code
_entity_poly.pdbx_strand_id
1 'polypeptide(L)'
;KVKEPSLDEVELMKNKMLFTYLHLSSSKILTEKLLECNVTALAYETVVINNETPMLKPMSEIAGRLSLLDSIELLKKSKGGKGKLISGTSLSDPANVLIIGAGIVGINAMQMSLGLGANTTILDINNELLSKIKTQYPAVNIGTSSKELIEGLLPIADVVIGAVLTPGAKPPTVITKEMLSLMQDKSILSDVAIWGSLSVVTITI
;
A
#
# COMPACT_ATOMS: atom_id res chain seq x y z
N LYS A 1 17.71 0.99 -16.93
CA LYS A 1 17.26 1.88 -15.86
C LYS A 1 16.20 1.16 -15.03
N VAL A 2 16.11 1.43 -13.74
CA VAL A 2 15.12 0.77 -12.87
C VAL A 2 13.82 1.58 -12.78
N LYS A 3 13.91 2.91 -12.61
CA LYS A 3 12.76 3.82 -12.56
C LYS A 3 12.42 4.39 -13.94
N GLU A 4 11.24 4.99 -14.04
CA GLU A 4 10.76 5.70 -15.21
C GLU A 4 11.79 6.73 -15.71
N PRO A 5 11.94 6.91 -17.03
CA PRO A 5 12.85 7.89 -17.58
C PRO A 5 12.28 9.31 -17.45
N SER A 6 13.16 10.30 -17.36
CA SER A 6 12.79 11.69 -17.61
C SER A 6 12.51 11.92 -19.10
N LEU A 7 11.85 13.02 -19.45
CA LEU A 7 11.55 13.33 -20.85
C LEU A 7 12.81 13.47 -21.70
N ASP A 8 13.88 14.06 -21.14
CA ASP A 8 15.17 14.20 -21.82
C ASP A 8 15.84 12.83 -22.06
N GLU A 9 15.72 11.90 -21.10
CA GLU A 9 16.23 10.54 -21.26
C GLU A 9 15.47 9.79 -22.37
N VAL A 10 14.16 10.03 -22.51
CA VAL A 10 13.37 9.41 -23.59
C VAL A 10 13.86 9.85 -24.97
N GLU A 11 14.28 11.10 -25.13
CA GLU A 11 14.84 11.59 -26.41
C GLU A 11 16.11 10.83 -26.81
N LEU A 12 16.97 10.48 -25.84
CA LEU A 12 18.17 9.69 -26.07
C LEU A 12 17.88 8.23 -26.45
N MET A 13 16.64 7.79 -26.22
CA MET A 13 16.17 6.41 -26.48
C MET A 13 15.37 6.30 -27.79
N LYS A 14 15.36 7.33 -28.63
CA LYS A 14 14.65 7.33 -29.92
C LYS A 14 14.95 6.08 -30.75
N ASN A 15 13.90 5.38 -31.19
CA ASN A 15 13.96 4.12 -31.94
C ASN A 15 14.67 2.97 -31.20
N LYS A 16 14.75 3.00 -29.88
CA LYS A 16 15.37 1.94 -29.05
C LYS A 16 14.33 1.21 -28.20
N MET A 17 14.77 0.14 -27.58
CA MET A 17 13.97 -0.59 -26.60
C MET A 17 14.31 -0.11 -25.17
N LEU A 18 13.28 0.06 -24.35
CA LEU A 18 13.39 0.40 -22.94
C LEU A 18 12.68 -0.66 -22.10
N PHE A 19 13.36 -1.22 -21.10
CA PHE A 19 12.82 -2.17 -20.15
C PHE A 19 13.05 -1.63 -18.73
N THR A 20 11.99 -1.20 -18.05
CA THR A 20 12.03 -0.51 -16.75
C THR A 20 10.62 -0.45 -16.14
N TYR A 21 10.48 0.04 -14.89
CA TYR A 21 9.19 0.51 -14.40
C TYR A 21 8.80 1.78 -15.14
N LEU A 22 7.56 1.85 -15.62
CA LEU A 22 7.09 2.95 -16.46
C LEU A 22 5.97 3.76 -15.83
N HIS A 23 5.09 3.14 -15.05
CA HIS A 23 3.92 3.77 -14.42
C HIS A 23 3.12 4.67 -15.38
N LEU A 24 2.93 4.23 -16.64
CA LEU A 24 2.35 5.06 -17.72
C LEU A 24 0.97 5.62 -17.38
N SER A 25 0.19 4.90 -16.59
CA SER A 25 -1.13 5.36 -16.15
C SER A 25 -1.10 6.65 -15.34
N SER A 26 0.05 7.00 -14.74
CA SER A 26 0.23 8.23 -13.95
C SER A 26 0.74 9.41 -14.76
N SER A 27 1.29 9.18 -15.95
CA SER A 27 1.93 10.23 -16.74
C SER A 27 1.59 10.16 -18.21
N LYS A 28 0.53 10.89 -18.60
CA LYS A 28 0.16 11.06 -20.00
C LYS A 28 1.32 11.64 -20.82
N ILE A 29 2.03 12.63 -20.25
CA ILE A 29 3.15 13.30 -20.92
C ILE A 29 4.29 12.31 -21.24
N LEU A 30 4.64 11.44 -20.30
CA LEU A 30 5.65 10.40 -20.53
C LEU A 30 5.20 9.42 -21.60
N THR A 31 3.92 9.01 -21.60
CA THR A 31 3.35 8.10 -22.59
C THR A 31 3.43 8.71 -23.99
N GLU A 32 3.01 9.96 -24.15
CA GLU A 32 3.06 10.68 -25.44
C GLU A 32 4.51 10.83 -25.93
N LYS A 33 5.44 11.17 -25.00
CA LYS A 33 6.86 11.31 -25.36
C LYS A 33 7.50 10.00 -25.82
N LEU A 34 7.18 8.88 -25.19
CA LEU A 34 7.64 7.55 -25.60
C LEU A 34 7.14 7.19 -27.01
N LEU A 35 5.88 7.53 -27.32
CA LEU A 35 5.30 7.32 -28.65
C LEU A 35 5.95 8.23 -29.72
N GLU A 36 6.13 9.52 -29.44
CA GLU A 36 6.81 10.49 -30.30
C GLU A 36 8.24 10.03 -30.66
N CYS A 37 8.96 9.49 -29.68
CA CYS A 37 10.31 9.00 -29.87
C CYS A 37 10.38 7.59 -30.44
N ASN A 38 9.23 6.95 -30.77
CA ASN A 38 9.16 5.58 -31.28
C ASN A 38 9.94 4.59 -30.39
N VAL A 39 9.81 4.70 -29.06
CA VAL A 39 10.46 3.81 -28.10
C VAL A 39 9.62 2.55 -27.93
N THR A 40 10.24 1.38 -28.11
CA THR A 40 9.60 0.10 -27.74
C THR A 40 9.75 -0.07 -26.23
N ALA A 41 8.70 0.25 -25.49
CA ALA A 41 8.71 0.25 -24.02
C ALA A 41 8.08 -1.02 -23.43
N LEU A 42 8.82 -1.72 -22.59
CA LEU A 42 8.37 -2.89 -21.82
C LEU A 42 8.35 -2.51 -20.33
N ALA A 43 7.19 -2.54 -19.72
CA ALA A 43 7.02 -2.18 -18.33
C ALA A 43 7.27 -3.39 -17.41
N TYR A 44 8.13 -3.25 -16.40
CA TYR A 44 8.39 -4.28 -15.40
C TYR A 44 7.11 -4.71 -14.67
N GLU A 45 6.24 -3.75 -14.35
CA GLU A 45 5.00 -3.98 -13.61
C GLU A 45 3.96 -4.79 -14.38
N THR A 46 4.12 -4.93 -15.71
CA THR A 46 3.19 -5.70 -16.55
C THR A 46 3.73 -7.06 -16.98
N VAL A 47 4.94 -7.41 -16.57
CA VAL A 47 5.52 -8.73 -16.86
C VAL A 47 4.81 -9.80 -16.04
N VAL A 48 4.12 -10.71 -16.71
CA VAL A 48 3.41 -11.83 -16.07
C VAL A 48 4.09 -13.13 -16.43
N ILE A 49 4.42 -13.95 -15.43
CA ILE A 49 4.96 -15.30 -15.57
C ILE A 49 4.15 -16.21 -14.64
N ASN A 50 3.52 -17.24 -15.17
CA ASN A 50 2.68 -18.19 -14.41
C ASN A 50 1.60 -17.49 -13.55
N ASN A 51 0.92 -16.49 -14.11
CA ASN A 51 -0.08 -15.65 -13.43
C ASN A 51 0.46 -14.83 -12.24
N GLU A 52 1.77 -14.69 -12.10
CA GLU A 52 2.42 -13.81 -11.13
C GLU A 52 3.12 -12.64 -11.82
N THR A 53 3.30 -11.54 -11.10
CA THR A 53 4.07 -10.36 -11.53
C THR A 53 5.41 -10.30 -10.81
N PRO A 54 6.40 -11.15 -11.19
CA PRO A 54 7.61 -11.36 -10.41
C PRO A 54 8.47 -10.10 -10.29
N MET A 55 8.40 -9.19 -11.26
CA MET A 55 9.16 -7.95 -11.20
C MET A 55 8.47 -6.86 -10.35
N LEU A 56 7.14 -6.92 -10.20
CA LEU A 56 6.38 -6.03 -9.33
C LEU A 56 6.46 -6.45 -7.86
N LYS A 57 6.55 -7.76 -7.59
CA LYS A 57 6.52 -8.32 -6.25
C LYS A 57 7.51 -7.69 -5.27
N PRO A 58 8.83 -7.54 -5.57
CA PRO A 58 9.78 -6.94 -4.64
C PRO A 58 9.42 -5.51 -4.24
N MET A 59 8.91 -4.71 -5.17
CA MET A 59 8.47 -3.34 -4.89
C MET A 59 7.26 -3.32 -3.95
N SER A 60 6.30 -4.21 -4.18
CA SER A 60 5.12 -4.34 -3.34
C SER A 60 5.47 -4.81 -1.92
N GLU A 61 6.46 -5.70 -1.78
CA GLU A 61 6.98 -6.14 -0.48
C GLU A 61 7.61 -4.98 0.31
N ILE A 62 8.44 -4.17 -0.36
CA ILE A 62 9.07 -2.98 0.23
C ILE A 62 8.00 -1.94 0.59
N ALA A 63 7.07 -1.65 -0.31
CA ALA A 63 6.02 -0.66 -0.09
C ALA A 63 5.14 -1.01 1.13
N GLY A 64 4.75 -2.28 1.28
CA GLY A 64 4.00 -2.73 2.45
C GLY A 64 4.73 -2.54 3.77
N ARG A 65 6.04 -2.78 3.80
CA ARG A 65 6.86 -2.58 5.00
C ARG A 65 7.08 -1.09 5.30
N LEU A 66 7.37 -0.29 4.27
CA LEU A 66 7.56 1.15 4.42
C LEU A 66 6.29 1.85 4.90
N SER A 67 5.11 1.45 4.41
CA SER A 67 3.84 2.05 4.85
C SER A 67 3.65 1.99 6.36
N LEU A 68 4.06 0.89 6.98
CA LEU A 68 4.01 0.78 8.45
C LEU A 68 5.11 1.59 9.13
N LEU A 69 6.34 1.58 8.60
CA LEU A 69 7.45 2.37 9.19
C LEU A 69 7.14 3.86 9.18
N ASP A 70 6.67 4.39 8.06
CA ASP A 70 6.28 5.80 7.94
C ASP A 70 5.10 6.13 8.88
N SER A 71 4.14 5.20 9.01
CA SER A 71 3.03 5.35 9.95
C SER A 71 3.52 5.41 11.40
N ILE A 72 4.47 4.57 11.79
CA ILE A 72 5.07 4.58 13.14
C ILE A 72 5.82 5.90 13.38
N GLU A 73 6.53 6.40 12.38
CA GLU A 73 7.21 7.70 12.49
C GLU A 73 6.20 8.83 12.76
N LEU A 74 5.07 8.84 12.03
CA LEU A 74 4.02 9.86 12.19
C LEU A 74 3.19 9.68 13.46
N LEU A 75 3.12 8.49 14.07
CA LEU A 75 2.45 8.29 15.37
C LEU A 75 3.16 9.01 16.53
N LYS A 76 4.43 9.37 16.38
CA LYS A 76 5.19 10.08 17.42
C LYS A 76 4.63 11.47 17.67
N LYS A 77 4.59 11.89 18.96
CA LYS A 77 4.18 13.26 19.33
C LYS A 77 5.02 14.35 18.66
N SER A 78 6.31 14.10 18.47
CA SER A 78 7.23 15.01 17.78
C SER A 78 6.89 15.24 16.31
N LYS A 79 6.07 14.38 15.73
CA LYS A 79 5.56 14.44 14.35
C LYS A 79 4.07 14.82 14.26
N GLY A 80 3.46 15.17 15.38
CA GLY A 80 2.05 15.55 15.44
C GLY A 80 1.09 14.41 15.76
N GLY A 81 1.56 13.16 15.81
CA GLY A 81 0.73 11.98 16.08
C GLY A 81 0.29 11.84 17.54
N LYS A 82 -0.46 10.76 17.81
CA LYS A 82 -1.01 10.45 19.15
C LYS A 82 0.07 10.22 20.21
N GLY A 83 1.29 9.87 19.83
CA GLY A 83 2.34 9.44 20.76
C GLY A 83 2.11 8.01 21.26
N LYS A 84 1.46 7.16 20.47
CA LYS A 84 1.21 5.76 20.80
C LYS A 84 2.35 4.88 20.29
N LEU A 85 2.84 3.99 21.17
CA LEU A 85 3.86 3.02 20.80
C LEU A 85 3.20 1.84 20.08
N ILE A 86 3.78 1.40 18.97
CA ILE A 86 3.20 0.34 18.14
C ILE A 86 3.00 -0.98 18.92
N SER A 87 3.99 -1.36 19.71
CA SER A 87 3.99 -2.59 20.53
C SER A 87 3.26 -2.45 21.87
N GLY A 88 2.83 -1.24 22.24
CA GLY A 88 2.41 -0.98 23.63
C GLY A 88 3.55 -1.14 24.65
N THR A 89 3.18 -1.22 25.91
CA THR A 89 4.08 -1.46 27.07
C THR A 89 3.31 -2.30 28.10
N SER A 90 3.94 -2.60 29.25
CA SER A 90 3.23 -3.23 30.37
C SER A 90 2.08 -2.39 30.95
N LEU A 91 2.01 -1.10 30.61
CA LEU A 91 1.00 -0.14 31.10
C LEU A 91 0.13 0.48 30.00
N SER A 92 0.37 0.14 28.75
CA SER A 92 -0.40 0.67 27.62
C SER A 92 -0.60 -0.40 26.54
N ASP A 93 -1.81 -0.46 26.00
CA ASP A 93 -2.14 -1.38 24.91
C ASP A 93 -1.33 -1.06 23.65
N PRO A 94 -1.02 -2.08 22.82
CA PRO A 94 -0.43 -1.89 21.51
C PRO A 94 -1.35 -1.08 20.59
N ALA A 95 -0.76 -0.51 19.55
CA ALA A 95 -1.54 0.20 18.54
C ALA A 95 -2.40 -0.76 17.72
N ASN A 96 -3.59 -0.30 17.35
CA ASN A 96 -4.49 -1.01 16.44
C ASN A 96 -4.14 -0.63 14.99
N VAL A 97 -3.70 -1.63 14.23
CA VAL A 97 -3.34 -1.48 12.80
C VAL A 97 -4.40 -2.19 11.96
N LEU A 98 -5.12 -1.43 11.17
CA LEU A 98 -6.11 -1.92 10.21
C LEU A 98 -5.49 -1.90 8.81
N ILE A 99 -5.46 -3.07 8.15
CA ILE A 99 -4.94 -3.23 6.79
C ILE A 99 -6.09 -3.65 5.89
N ILE A 100 -6.31 -2.91 4.81
CA ILE A 100 -7.39 -3.16 3.85
C ILE A 100 -6.77 -3.62 2.54
N GLY A 101 -6.97 -4.91 2.22
CA GLY A 101 -6.36 -5.63 1.11
C GLY A 101 -5.28 -6.60 1.58
N ALA A 102 -5.42 -7.88 1.25
CA ALA A 102 -4.49 -8.96 1.60
C ALA A 102 -3.59 -9.39 0.42
N GLY A 103 -3.32 -8.47 -0.51
CA GLY A 103 -2.31 -8.64 -1.55
C GLY A 103 -0.88 -8.62 -1.00
N ILE A 104 0.12 -8.59 -1.88
CA ILE A 104 1.54 -8.60 -1.48
C ILE A 104 1.87 -7.44 -0.53
N VAL A 105 1.38 -6.25 -0.81
CA VAL A 105 1.54 -5.05 0.04
C VAL A 105 0.97 -5.29 1.43
N GLY A 106 -0.31 -5.69 1.51
CA GLY A 106 -1.02 -5.87 2.77
C GLY A 106 -0.43 -6.98 3.63
N ILE A 107 -0.04 -8.12 3.03
CA ILE A 107 0.62 -9.21 3.75
C ILE A 107 1.95 -8.77 4.34
N ASN A 108 2.75 -7.98 3.61
CA ASN A 108 4.04 -7.50 4.12
C ASN A 108 3.87 -6.44 5.22
N ALA A 109 2.89 -5.55 5.10
CA ALA A 109 2.51 -4.63 6.18
C ALA A 109 2.04 -5.41 7.44
N MET A 110 1.20 -6.42 7.25
CA MET A 110 0.72 -7.30 8.33
C MET A 110 1.85 -8.04 9.04
N GLN A 111 2.75 -8.67 8.28
CA GLN A 111 3.89 -9.39 8.86
C GLN A 111 4.75 -8.49 9.72
N MET A 112 5.03 -7.27 9.24
CA MET A 112 5.81 -6.31 9.99
C MET A 112 5.06 -5.80 11.22
N SER A 113 3.76 -5.54 11.09
CA SER A 113 2.89 -5.09 12.19
C SER A 113 2.84 -6.12 13.33
N LEU A 114 2.62 -7.39 12.99
CA LEU A 114 2.66 -8.50 13.95
C LEU A 114 4.05 -8.67 14.59
N GLY A 115 5.12 -8.57 13.77
CA GLY A 115 6.50 -8.66 14.25
C GLY A 115 6.89 -7.57 15.24
N LEU A 116 6.25 -6.41 15.15
CA LEU A 116 6.43 -5.30 16.09
C LEU A 116 5.45 -5.34 17.27
N GLY A 117 4.58 -6.35 17.36
CA GLY A 117 3.68 -6.55 18.50
C GLY A 117 2.42 -5.69 18.46
N ALA A 118 2.01 -5.16 17.32
CA ALA A 118 0.76 -4.43 17.16
C ALA A 118 -0.46 -5.35 17.22
N ASN A 119 -1.62 -4.81 17.59
CA ASN A 119 -2.92 -5.44 17.39
C ASN A 119 -3.33 -5.27 15.92
N THR A 120 -3.16 -6.32 15.12
CA THR A 120 -3.28 -6.25 13.66
C THR A 120 -4.56 -6.90 13.16
N THR A 121 -5.32 -6.16 12.36
CA THR A 121 -6.49 -6.65 11.63
C THR A 121 -6.26 -6.48 10.13
N ILE A 122 -6.47 -7.55 9.35
CA ILE A 122 -6.39 -7.51 7.88
C ILE A 122 -7.74 -7.88 7.27
N LEU A 123 -8.17 -7.08 6.30
CA LEU A 123 -9.42 -7.28 5.58
C LEU A 123 -9.15 -7.58 4.10
N ASP A 124 -9.92 -8.50 3.55
CA ASP A 124 -9.96 -8.77 2.11
C ASP A 124 -11.33 -9.29 1.70
N ILE A 125 -11.66 -9.25 0.43
CA ILE A 125 -12.88 -9.85 -0.12
C ILE A 125 -12.73 -11.38 -0.31
N ASN A 126 -11.51 -11.88 -0.35
CA ASN A 126 -11.20 -13.28 -0.58
C ASN A 126 -11.08 -14.07 0.74
N ASN A 127 -12.17 -14.73 1.13
CA ASN A 127 -12.24 -15.50 2.38
C ASN A 127 -11.31 -16.71 2.42
N GLU A 128 -11.00 -17.30 1.28
CA GLU A 128 -10.05 -18.44 1.22
C GLU A 128 -8.63 -17.95 1.55
N LEU A 129 -8.24 -16.81 0.99
CA LEU A 129 -6.95 -16.17 1.29
C LEU A 129 -6.87 -15.81 2.78
N LEU A 130 -7.91 -15.19 3.34
CA LEU A 130 -7.97 -14.84 4.76
C LEU A 130 -7.83 -16.05 5.67
N SER A 131 -8.47 -17.17 5.31
CA SER A 131 -8.35 -18.43 6.07
C SER A 131 -6.92 -18.98 6.05
N LYS A 132 -6.23 -18.92 4.90
CA LYS A 132 -4.82 -19.30 4.78
C LYS A 132 -3.93 -18.41 5.65
N ILE A 133 -4.16 -17.08 5.61
CA ILE A 133 -3.45 -16.11 6.44
C ILE A 133 -3.66 -16.41 7.92
N LYS A 134 -4.89 -16.65 8.36
CA LYS A 134 -5.20 -16.94 9.76
C LYS A 134 -4.51 -18.22 10.25
N THR A 135 -4.43 -19.23 9.39
CA THR A 135 -3.73 -20.49 9.70
C THR A 135 -2.23 -20.26 9.87
N GLN A 136 -1.63 -19.45 8.99
CA GLN A 136 -0.20 -19.16 9.01
C GLN A 136 0.19 -18.17 10.12
N TYR A 137 -0.70 -17.22 10.43
CA TYR A 137 -0.50 -16.14 11.42
C TYR A 137 -1.65 -16.13 12.42
N PRO A 138 -1.68 -17.02 13.42
CA PRO A 138 -2.81 -17.15 14.36
C PRO A 138 -3.12 -15.86 15.15
N ALA A 139 -2.13 -14.99 15.35
CA ALA A 139 -2.29 -13.75 16.10
C ALA A 139 -3.02 -12.64 15.31
N VAL A 140 -3.14 -12.74 13.98
CA VAL A 140 -3.82 -11.73 13.18
C VAL A 140 -5.34 -11.84 13.32
N ASN A 141 -6.02 -10.69 13.38
CA ASN A 141 -7.47 -10.63 13.20
C ASN A 141 -7.78 -10.52 11.71
N ILE A 142 -8.75 -11.30 11.23
CA ILE A 142 -9.18 -11.29 9.83
C ILE A 142 -10.64 -10.90 9.72
N GLY A 143 -11.04 -10.32 8.60
CA GLY A 143 -12.44 -10.04 8.30
C GLY A 143 -12.69 -9.86 6.81
N THR A 144 -13.89 -10.28 6.35
CA THR A 144 -14.32 -10.01 4.98
C THR A 144 -14.55 -8.52 4.81
N SER A 145 -13.87 -7.92 3.85
CA SER A 145 -13.93 -6.47 3.62
C SER A 145 -15.35 -6.07 3.20
N SER A 146 -15.98 -5.22 4.00
CA SER A 146 -17.24 -4.55 3.68
C SER A 146 -17.19 -3.12 4.22
N LYS A 147 -18.07 -2.26 3.69
CA LYS A 147 -18.17 -0.88 4.15
C LYS A 147 -18.47 -0.82 5.65
N GLU A 148 -19.44 -1.59 6.10
CA GLU A 148 -19.90 -1.63 7.49
C GLU A 148 -18.80 -2.08 8.45
N LEU A 149 -18.01 -3.10 8.06
CA LEU A 149 -16.92 -3.59 8.87
C LEU A 149 -15.78 -2.56 8.95
N ILE A 150 -15.46 -1.89 7.84
CA ILE A 150 -14.45 -0.83 7.82
C ILE A 150 -14.89 0.33 8.71
N GLU A 151 -16.13 0.84 8.55
CA GLU A 151 -16.69 1.90 9.38
C GLU A 151 -16.70 1.55 10.87
N GLY A 152 -16.95 0.28 11.22
CA GLY A 152 -16.90 -0.20 12.60
C GLY A 152 -15.51 -0.27 13.20
N LEU A 153 -14.45 -0.43 12.38
CA LEU A 153 -13.06 -0.53 12.82
C LEU A 153 -12.31 0.81 12.82
N LEU A 154 -12.72 1.76 11.99
CA LEU A 154 -12.06 3.07 11.90
C LEU A 154 -11.98 3.82 13.25
N PRO A 155 -13.03 3.83 14.11
CA PRO A 155 -12.99 4.55 15.39
C PRO A 155 -11.94 4.04 16.37
N ILE A 156 -11.49 2.81 16.25
CA ILE A 156 -10.49 2.21 17.14
C ILE A 156 -9.10 2.08 16.50
N ALA A 157 -8.99 2.32 15.18
CA ALA A 157 -7.72 2.22 14.46
C ALA A 157 -6.79 3.39 14.81
N ASP A 158 -5.53 3.07 15.12
CA ASP A 158 -4.46 4.05 15.26
C ASP A 158 -3.72 4.26 13.94
N VAL A 159 -3.62 3.20 13.14
CA VAL A 159 -3.05 3.20 11.80
C VAL A 159 -3.98 2.44 10.87
N VAL A 160 -4.28 3.03 9.72
CA VAL A 160 -5.01 2.38 8.62
C VAL A 160 -4.09 2.34 7.40
N ILE A 161 -3.93 1.16 6.79
CA ILE A 161 -3.12 0.96 5.58
C ILE A 161 -4.03 0.50 4.45
N GLY A 162 -4.18 1.33 3.42
CA GLY A 162 -4.85 0.99 2.17
C GLY A 162 -3.91 0.23 1.25
N ALA A 163 -4.20 -1.05 1.00
CA ALA A 163 -3.35 -1.95 0.20
C ALA A 163 -4.13 -2.65 -0.92
N VAL A 164 -5.24 -2.06 -1.37
CA VAL A 164 -6.07 -2.61 -2.44
C VAL A 164 -5.52 -2.18 -3.79
N LEU A 165 -5.07 -3.13 -4.59
CA LEU A 165 -4.58 -2.91 -5.95
C LEU A 165 -5.50 -3.60 -6.95
N THR A 166 -5.92 -2.88 -8.00
CA THR A 166 -6.59 -3.47 -9.17
C THR A 166 -5.63 -3.41 -10.35
N PRO A 167 -5.07 -4.54 -10.80
CA PRO A 167 -4.16 -4.53 -11.94
C PRO A 167 -4.78 -3.90 -13.17
N GLY A 168 -4.12 -2.90 -13.76
CA GLY A 168 -4.56 -2.23 -15.00
C GLY A 168 -5.79 -1.34 -14.89
N ALA A 169 -6.35 -1.13 -13.68
CA ALA A 169 -7.51 -0.28 -13.45
C ALA A 169 -7.31 0.63 -12.23
N LYS A 170 -8.10 1.70 -12.15
CA LYS A 170 -8.12 2.56 -10.97
C LYS A 170 -8.66 1.75 -9.78
N PRO A 171 -7.95 1.68 -8.64
CA PRO A 171 -8.44 0.99 -7.46
C PRO A 171 -9.77 1.63 -6.97
N PRO A 172 -10.67 0.84 -6.39
CA PRO A 172 -11.88 1.39 -5.79
C PRO A 172 -11.51 2.29 -4.60
N THR A 173 -12.28 3.34 -4.39
CA THR A 173 -12.16 4.15 -3.16
C THR A 173 -12.73 3.34 -2.00
N VAL A 174 -11.85 2.78 -1.19
CA VAL A 174 -12.22 1.91 -0.06
C VAL A 174 -12.57 2.73 1.19
N ILE A 175 -11.86 3.86 1.39
CA ILE A 175 -12.14 4.83 2.45
C ILE A 175 -12.61 6.11 1.78
N THR A 176 -13.85 6.49 2.04
CA THR A 176 -14.40 7.74 1.53
C THR A 176 -14.04 8.92 2.43
N LYS A 177 -14.23 10.13 1.91
CA LYS A 177 -13.94 11.36 2.68
C LYS A 177 -14.79 11.45 3.95
N GLU A 178 -16.03 10.97 3.89
CA GLU A 178 -16.95 10.94 5.04
C GLU A 178 -16.46 9.95 6.11
N MET A 179 -15.87 8.82 5.71
CA MET A 179 -15.35 7.82 6.63
C MET A 179 -14.13 8.32 7.42
N LEU A 180 -13.40 9.32 6.90
CA LEU A 180 -12.27 9.92 7.64
C LEU A 180 -12.73 10.55 8.96
N SER A 181 -13.96 11.08 9.03
CA SER A 181 -14.52 11.65 10.26
C SER A 181 -14.81 10.62 11.36
N LEU A 182 -14.77 9.32 11.03
CA LEU A 182 -14.90 8.23 12.00
C LEU A 182 -13.56 7.90 12.68
N MET A 183 -12.45 8.31 12.08
CA MET A 183 -11.12 8.06 12.64
C MET A 183 -10.87 9.01 13.83
N GLN A 184 -10.06 8.55 14.76
CA GLN A 184 -9.66 9.39 15.89
C GLN A 184 -8.67 10.45 15.45
N ASP A 185 -8.72 11.61 16.11
CA ASP A 185 -7.71 12.66 15.92
C ASP A 185 -6.30 12.11 16.04
N LYS A 186 -5.43 12.51 15.12
CA LYS A 186 -4.02 12.11 15.08
C LYS A 186 -3.78 10.61 14.84
N SER A 187 -4.77 9.87 14.33
CA SER A 187 -4.54 8.56 13.73
C SER A 187 -3.91 8.72 12.34
N ILE A 188 -3.33 7.66 11.83
CA ILE A 188 -2.55 7.69 10.59
C ILE A 188 -3.29 6.92 9.52
N LEU A 189 -3.42 7.52 8.35
CA LEU A 189 -3.87 6.86 7.12
C LEU A 189 -2.70 6.80 6.14
N SER A 190 -2.31 5.59 5.78
CA SER A 190 -1.28 5.32 4.77
C SER A 190 -1.92 4.67 3.55
N ASP A 191 -1.91 5.35 2.41
CA ASP A 191 -2.39 4.80 1.14
C ASP A 191 -1.20 4.36 0.28
N VAL A 192 -1.11 3.07 0.01
CA VAL A 192 -0.05 2.46 -0.80
C VAL A 192 -0.54 2.18 -2.22
N ALA A 193 -1.85 2.26 -2.44
CA ALA A 193 -2.50 1.94 -3.70
C ALA A 193 -2.61 3.15 -4.65
N ILE A 194 -1.89 4.24 -4.38
CA ILE A 194 -1.95 5.45 -5.20
C ILE A 194 -1.48 5.14 -6.61
N TRP A 195 -2.38 5.39 -7.54
CA TRP A 195 -2.19 5.19 -8.96
C TRP A 195 -0.98 5.98 -9.47
N GLY A 196 0.03 5.26 -9.95
CA GLY A 196 1.12 5.83 -10.71
C GLY A 196 2.37 6.23 -9.96
N SER A 197 2.43 6.09 -8.67
CA SER A 197 3.69 6.12 -7.94
C SER A 197 3.65 5.05 -6.85
N LEU A 198 4.77 4.36 -6.64
CA LEU A 198 4.99 3.59 -5.41
C LEU A 198 5.31 4.56 -4.25
N SER A 199 4.65 5.69 -4.22
CA SER A 199 4.72 6.62 -3.11
C SER A 199 3.70 6.18 -2.08
N VAL A 200 4.18 5.81 -0.93
CA VAL A 200 3.34 5.70 0.26
C VAL A 200 2.95 7.13 0.63
N VAL A 201 1.67 7.48 0.48
CA VAL A 201 1.16 8.73 1.03
C VAL A 201 0.62 8.45 2.41
N THR A 202 1.28 8.97 3.40
CA THR A 202 0.88 8.82 4.79
C THR A 202 0.50 10.20 5.33
N ILE A 203 -0.70 10.28 5.88
CA ILE A 203 -1.23 11.52 6.47
C ILE A 203 -1.66 11.29 7.91
N THR A 204 -1.58 12.32 8.72
CA THR A 204 -2.18 12.38 10.05
C THR A 204 -3.59 12.98 9.91
N ILE A 205 -4.60 12.32 10.44
CA ILE A 205 -6.01 12.75 10.42
C ILE A 205 -6.27 13.70 11.58
#